data_27e16e4aa9b93d0e5f7ffc6fbf712160
#
_entry.id   27e16e4aa9b93d0e5f7ffc6fbf712160
#
_cell.length_a   1.000
_cell.length_b   1.000
_cell.length_c   1.000
_cell.angle_alpha   90.00
_cell.angle_beta   90.00
_cell.angle_gamma   90.00
#
_symmetry.space_group_name_H-M   'P 1'
#
loop_
_entity.id
_entity.type
_entity.pdbx_description
1 polymer ?
#
loop_
_entity_poly.entity_id
_entity_poly.type
_entity_poly.pdbx_seq_one_letter_code
_entity_poly.pdbx_strand_id
1 'polypeptide(L)'
;GDYGVDIEHWRDEDVYLGQVKCCPLENKVGFEPIAIIHSQMVKQGAKGGFVVTTSDFTPMAKKYAKGLEIELISGQELVNLWTESLTAEKQRIPQVPAPKQA
;
A
#
# COMPACT_ATOMS: atom_id res chain seq x y z
N GLY A 1 7.63 7.13 9.68
CA GLY A 1 8.83 6.43 9.30
C GLY A 1 9.90 7.37 8.83
N ASP A 2 11.11 6.89 8.83
CA ASP A 2 12.24 7.72 8.43
C ASP A 2 12.15 8.01 6.95
N TYR A 3 12.33 9.29 6.60
CA TYR A 3 12.39 9.70 5.21
C TYR A 3 11.13 9.32 4.43
N GLY A 4 9.98 9.30 5.10
CA GLY A 4 8.74 9.02 4.42
C GLY A 4 8.45 7.55 4.17
N VAL A 5 9.25 6.66 4.73
CA VAL A 5 9.01 5.22 4.60
C VAL A 5 8.42 4.71 5.90
N ASP A 6 7.21 4.19 5.83
CA ASP A 6 6.52 3.66 7.01
C ASP A 6 6.60 2.15 7.08
N ILE A 7 6.78 1.50 5.94
CA ILE A 7 6.73 0.05 5.86
C ILE A 7 7.86 -0.45 5.00
N GLU A 8 8.54 -1.50 5.48
CA GLU A 8 9.48 -2.26 4.66
C GLU A 8 8.94 -3.67 4.59
N HIS A 9 8.78 -4.16 3.39
CA HIS A 9 8.27 -5.51 3.19
C HIS A 9 9.30 -6.31 2.40
N TRP A 10 9.72 -7.42 2.94
CA TRP A 10 10.70 -8.29 2.29
C TRP A 10 10.03 -9.49 1.67
N ARG A 11 10.38 -9.78 0.44
CA ARG A 11 9.91 -10.97 -0.23
C ARG A 11 11.15 -11.62 -0.81
N ASP A 12 11.58 -12.73 -0.19
CA ASP A 12 12.86 -13.34 -0.49
C ASP A 12 13.96 -12.32 -0.21
N GLU A 13 14.75 -11.95 -1.19
CA GLU A 13 15.81 -10.98 -0.97
C GLU A 13 15.44 -9.59 -1.46
N ASP A 14 14.23 -9.40 -1.93
CA ASP A 14 13.79 -8.12 -2.46
C ASP A 14 13.04 -7.33 -1.40
N VAL A 15 13.31 -6.03 -1.35
CA VAL A 15 12.62 -5.17 -0.41
C VAL A 15 11.67 -4.26 -1.17
N TYR A 16 10.50 -4.03 -0.57
CA TYR A 16 9.49 -3.13 -1.08
C TYR A 16 9.22 -2.10 0.00
N LEU A 17 9.17 -0.83 -0.40
CA LEU A 17 8.99 0.26 0.55
C LEU A 17 7.59 0.83 0.41
N GLY A 18 6.96 1.16 1.53
CA GLY A 18 5.62 1.69 1.50
C GLY A 18 5.42 2.88 2.39
N GLN A 19 4.42 3.67 2.07
CA GLN A 19 4.03 4.82 2.88
C GLN A 19 2.52 4.83 3.00
N VAL A 20 2.03 5.18 4.18
CA VAL A 20 0.60 5.28 4.45
C VAL A 20 0.25 6.74 4.66
N LYS A 21 -0.80 7.21 3.96
CA LYS A 21 -1.28 8.57 4.07
C LYS A 21 -2.74 8.55 4.49
N CYS A 22 -3.00 8.87 5.75
CA CYS A 22 -4.36 8.95 6.24
C CYS A 22 -4.90 10.35 6.00
N CYS A 23 -5.84 10.48 5.10
CA CYS A 23 -6.39 11.78 4.71
C CYS A 23 -7.91 11.73 4.70
N PRO A 24 -8.57 12.86 4.98
CA PRO A 24 -10.01 12.92 4.75
C PRO A 24 -10.34 12.63 3.30
N LEU A 25 -11.53 12.12 3.03
CA LEU A 25 -11.91 11.70 1.70
C LEU A 25 -11.78 12.81 0.65
N GLU A 26 -11.99 14.04 1.05
CA GLU A 26 -11.93 15.15 0.10
C GLU A 26 -10.50 15.60 -0.19
N ASN A 27 -9.53 15.11 0.57
CA ASN A 27 -8.13 15.51 0.36
C ASN A 27 -7.40 14.42 -0.40
N LYS A 28 -7.24 14.61 -1.69
CA LYS A 28 -6.54 13.63 -2.51
C LYS A 28 -5.04 13.78 -2.39
N VAL A 29 -4.35 12.66 -2.48
CA VAL A 29 -2.90 12.64 -2.34
C VAL A 29 -2.25 12.96 -3.67
N GLY A 30 -1.33 13.91 -3.65
CA GLY A 30 -0.61 14.32 -4.84
C GLY A 30 0.63 13.46 -5.07
N PHE A 31 1.51 13.94 -5.96
CA PHE A 31 2.65 13.13 -6.37
C PHE A 31 3.81 13.14 -5.38
N GLU A 32 3.82 14.07 -4.43
CA GLU A 32 4.98 14.21 -3.55
C GLU A 32 5.34 12.95 -2.77
N PRO A 33 4.39 12.26 -2.13
CA PRO A 33 4.75 11.04 -1.41
C PRO A 33 5.32 9.97 -2.34
N ILE A 34 4.84 9.94 -3.57
CA ILE A 34 5.34 8.99 -4.56
C ILE A 34 6.79 9.29 -4.90
N ALA A 35 7.12 10.57 -5.06
CA ALA A 35 8.49 10.97 -5.36
C ALA A 35 9.42 10.61 -4.19
N ILE A 36 8.95 10.78 -2.97
CA ILE A 36 9.74 10.46 -1.80
C ILE A 36 10.02 8.96 -1.72
N ILE A 37 8.98 8.14 -1.94
CA ILE A 37 9.16 6.70 -1.93
C ILE A 37 10.11 6.28 -3.05
N HIS A 38 9.96 6.85 -4.23
CA HIS A 38 10.83 6.52 -5.35
C HIS A 38 12.29 6.85 -5.02
N SER A 39 12.51 7.99 -4.41
CA SER A 39 13.85 8.39 -4.01
C SER A 39 14.47 7.38 -3.05
N GLN A 40 13.69 6.90 -2.08
CA GLN A 40 14.19 5.93 -1.14
C GLN A 40 14.39 4.56 -1.78
N MET A 41 13.55 4.21 -2.74
CA MET A 41 13.73 2.97 -3.48
C MET A 41 15.08 2.96 -4.20
N VAL A 42 15.40 4.06 -4.85
CA VAL A 42 16.68 4.17 -5.55
C VAL A 42 17.84 4.08 -4.55
N LYS A 43 17.71 4.79 -3.45
CA LYS A 43 18.78 4.82 -2.46
C LYS A 43 19.02 3.47 -1.83
N GLN A 44 17.95 2.71 -1.58
CA GLN A 44 18.06 1.45 -0.87
C GLN A 44 18.09 0.23 -1.79
N GLY A 45 17.98 0.44 -3.07
CA GLY A 45 17.94 -0.68 -4.00
C GLY A 45 16.67 -1.50 -3.88
N ALA A 46 15.55 -0.86 -3.55
CA ALA A 46 14.29 -1.57 -3.40
C ALA A 46 13.75 -1.97 -4.76
N LYS A 47 13.07 -3.10 -4.81
CA LYS A 47 12.51 -3.60 -6.04
C LYS A 47 11.25 -2.88 -6.44
N GLY A 48 10.48 -2.43 -5.48
CA GLY A 48 9.26 -1.72 -5.76
C GLY A 48 8.79 -0.95 -4.55
N GLY A 49 7.66 -0.27 -4.69
CA GLY A 49 7.10 0.49 -3.59
C GLY A 49 5.61 0.60 -3.70
N PHE A 50 5.00 1.15 -2.67
CA PHE A 50 3.57 1.37 -2.68
C PHE A 50 3.22 2.54 -1.78
N VAL A 51 2.15 3.23 -2.13
CA VAL A 51 1.60 4.30 -1.30
C VAL A 51 0.14 3.99 -1.08
N VAL A 52 -0.26 3.93 0.17
CA VAL A 52 -1.64 3.63 0.56
C VAL A 52 -2.27 4.88 1.12
N THR A 53 -3.49 5.17 0.75
CA THR A 53 -4.20 6.31 1.34
C THR A 53 -5.62 5.90 1.69
N THR A 54 -6.18 6.57 2.68
CA THR A 54 -7.59 6.39 3.02
C THR A 54 -8.50 7.18 2.09
N SER A 55 -7.95 8.09 1.28
CA SER A 55 -8.73 8.84 0.31
C SER A 55 -8.45 8.31 -1.10
N ASP A 56 -7.98 9.13 -2.00
CA ASP A 56 -7.66 8.73 -3.35
C ASP A 56 -6.46 9.55 -3.81
N PHE A 57 -6.03 9.35 -5.04
CA PHE A 57 -4.88 10.04 -5.60
C PHE A 57 -5.32 10.98 -6.70
N THR A 58 -4.58 12.08 -6.86
CA THR A 58 -4.86 12.99 -7.96
C THR A 58 -4.50 12.34 -9.28
N PRO A 59 -5.08 12.82 -10.39
CA PRO A 59 -4.67 12.30 -11.71
C PRO A 59 -3.19 12.46 -11.96
N MET A 60 -2.58 13.54 -11.48
CA MET A 60 -1.15 13.74 -11.66
C MET A 60 -0.35 12.71 -10.88
N ALA A 61 -0.81 12.36 -9.67
CA ALA A 61 -0.14 11.34 -8.90
C ALA A 61 -0.16 10.00 -9.63
N LYS A 62 -1.33 9.65 -10.17
CA LYS A 62 -1.47 8.39 -10.91
C LYS A 62 -0.55 8.36 -12.12
N LYS A 63 -0.48 9.47 -12.82
CA LYS A 63 0.38 9.56 -13.99
C LYS A 63 1.85 9.48 -13.60
N TYR A 64 2.20 10.14 -12.51
CA TYR A 64 3.59 10.18 -12.05
C TYR A 64 4.07 8.79 -11.64
N ALA A 65 3.19 7.98 -11.05
CA ALA A 65 3.58 6.65 -10.58
C ALA A 65 3.79 5.65 -11.70
N LYS A 66 3.26 5.93 -12.89
CA LYS A 66 3.42 4.99 -13.99
C LYS A 66 4.89 4.81 -14.33
N GLY A 67 5.29 3.57 -14.42
CA GLY A 67 6.67 3.26 -14.81
C GLY A 67 7.67 3.32 -13.69
N LEU A 68 7.23 3.63 -12.46
CA LEU A 68 8.15 3.73 -11.33
C LEU A 68 8.16 2.48 -10.45
N GLU A 69 7.41 1.45 -10.80
CA GLU A 69 7.29 0.25 -9.97
C GLU A 69 6.71 0.60 -8.62
N ILE A 70 5.79 1.55 -8.59
CA ILE A 70 5.11 1.98 -7.37
C ILE A 70 3.62 1.78 -7.56
N GLU A 71 3.02 1.04 -6.63
CA GLU A 71 1.60 0.79 -6.67
C GLU A 71 0.87 1.78 -5.79
N LEU A 72 -0.24 2.32 -6.28
CA LEU A 72 -1.06 3.25 -5.52
C LEU A 72 -2.33 2.53 -5.08
N ILE A 73 -2.59 2.54 -3.78
CA ILE A 73 -3.75 1.85 -3.22
C ILE A 73 -4.63 2.87 -2.53
N SER A 74 -5.79 3.12 -3.11
CA SER A 74 -6.75 4.07 -2.54
C SER A 74 -7.54 3.44 -1.42
N GLY A 75 -8.31 4.25 -0.71
CA GLY A 75 -9.14 3.74 0.36
C GLY A 75 -10.12 2.70 -0.12
N GLN A 76 -10.71 2.91 -1.28
CA GLN A 76 -11.65 1.94 -1.84
C GLN A 76 -10.94 0.63 -2.17
N GLU A 77 -9.76 0.72 -2.75
CA GLU A 77 -9.01 -0.48 -3.08
C GLU A 77 -8.56 -1.21 -1.84
N LEU A 78 -8.23 -0.47 -0.79
CA LEU A 78 -7.82 -1.08 0.46
C LEU A 78 -8.97 -1.88 1.06
N VAL A 79 -10.18 -1.34 1.02
CA VAL A 79 -11.36 -2.06 1.50
C VAL A 79 -11.58 -3.31 0.68
N ASN A 80 -11.43 -3.22 -0.64
CA ASN A 80 -11.60 -4.37 -1.50
C ASN A 80 -10.59 -5.47 -1.20
N LEU A 81 -9.34 -5.10 -1.02
CA LEU A 81 -8.29 -6.05 -0.70
C LEU A 81 -8.55 -6.72 0.64
N TRP A 82 -9.01 -5.95 1.61
CA TRP A 82 -9.32 -6.50 2.91
C TRP A 82 -10.47 -7.49 2.82
N THR A 83 -11.52 -7.13 2.07
CA THR A 83 -12.66 -7.99 1.90
C THR A 83 -12.28 -9.31 1.22
N GLU A 84 -11.45 -9.23 0.19
CA GLU A 84 -10.96 -10.42 -0.48
C GLU A 84 -10.13 -11.29 0.45
N SER A 85 -9.31 -10.67 1.28
CA SER A 85 -8.47 -11.37 2.20
C SER A 85 -9.30 -12.13 3.23
N LEU A 86 -10.35 -11.50 3.75
CA LEU A 86 -11.22 -12.16 4.70
C LEU A 86 -11.96 -13.34 4.06
N THR A 87 -12.40 -13.17 2.83
CA THR A 87 -13.10 -14.24 2.12
C THR A 87 -12.15 -15.40 1.88
N ALA A 88 -10.94 -15.13 1.45
CA ALA A 88 -9.96 -16.17 1.20
C ALA A 88 -9.61 -16.90 2.49
N GLU A 89 -9.51 -16.16 3.57
CA GLU A 89 -9.20 -16.78 4.86
C GLU A 89 -10.30 -17.74 5.28
N LYS A 90 -11.56 -17.34 5.12
CA LYS A 90 -12.66 -18.19 5.46
C LYS A 90 -12.69 -19.44 4.60
N GLN A 91 -12.38 -19.32 3.34
CA GLN A 91 -12.39 -20.46 2.45
C GLN A 91 -11.23 -21.39 2.70
N ARG A 92 -10.11 -20.83 3.15
CA ARG A 92 -8.93 -21.63 3.30
C ARG A 92 -8.96 -22.53 4.50
N ILE A 93 -9.69 -22.17 5.54
CA ILE A 93 -9.80 -23.01 6.72
C ILE A 93 -11.24 -23.19 7.12
N PRO A 94 -12.01 -23.85 6.28
CA PRO A 94 -13.44 -23.97 6.55
C PRO A 94 -13.77 -24.84 7.75
N GLN A 95 -12.90 -25.75 8.11
CA GLN A 95 -13.20 -26.62 9.21
C GLN A 95 -12.79 -26.08 10.52
N VAL A 96 -12.03 -25.05 10.56
CA VAL A 96 -11.59 -24.50 11.82
C VAL A 96 -12.76 -23.86 12.50
N PRO A 97 -13.10 -24.25 13.72
CA PRO A 97 -14.22 -23.62 14.38
C PRO A 97 -13.96 -22.16 14.56
N ALA A 98 -15.05 -21.40 14.59
CA ALA A 98 -14.93 -19.99 14.78
C ALA A 98 -14.15 -19.77 16.07
N PRO A 99 -13.27 -18.79 16.05
CA PRO A 99 -12.53 -18.53 17.26
C PRO A 99 -13.48 -18.22 18.36
N LYS A 100 -13.11 -18.68 19.53
CA LYS A 100 -13.96 -18.41 20.58
C LYS A 100 -13.75 -17.09 21.00
N GLN A 101 -13.87 -16.19 20.23
CA GLN A 101 -13.68 -14.92 20.62
C GLN A 101 -14.63 -14.65 21.60
N ALA A 102 -15.31 -15.30 21.77
CA ALA A 102 -16.19 -15.02 22.83
C ALA A 102 -16.06 -13.85 23.28
#